data_30233708d629f023255c1ddbad2d0369
#
_entry.id   30233708d629f023255c1ddbad2d0369
#
_cell.length_a   1.000
_cell.length_b   1.000
_cell.length_c   1.000
_cell.angle_alpha   90.00
_cell.angle_beta   90.00
_cell.angle_gamma   90.00
#
_symmetry.space_group_name_H-M   'P 1'
#
loop_
_entity.id
_entity.type
_entity.pdbx_description
1 polymer ?
#
loop_
_entity_poly.entity_id
_entity_poly.type
_entity_poly.pdbx_seq_one_letter_code
_entity_poly.pdbx_strand_id
1 'polypeptide(L)'
;MLEADHPSTKNNDIGLILGPAFIALAFHLAANGFGGYGIFRDEFYYIACSKRLAAGFVDQPPLSMFLLAASRNLFGVSQIGLRVLPAVAHALAVLLAGLIARKLGGRRTAVTLACLAVLTAPIIIGHTNIFQMNAFSHLIWALAAYLLVLIAERSRPALWLLLGAVMGLGLLNKLDFLWFGAGLAASLLLTDMRKHLATQWPYAAAATALLVFSPFIIWNASHGFAHIEFIRNATAGKYSGLTRLDFLAGQALLLNPVNMAIWLPGLYFLFFDRDGRRFRVLGIIYVIAFVILLANGHSKAEYLGPAYIMLFAAGGVAWERWAARGRRIWAVAGLAGASVLTSLLILPFAVPVLPVETFIKYSAALGVKPATAENLRLSVLPQFFADMFGWEGLAQDVSAVYRSLPAEERPTAVVFARNYGEAGALEYYAGKFPLPGVISTHNSYWFWGYPKKGVGTVIVLRGNAEDHRKSCAEVALAAVHSCRYCMPYENDLPIYVCRGLRVSLHDVWNEERSFD
;
A
#
# COMPACT_ATOMS: atom_id res chain seq x y z
N MET A 1 -26.49 -45.43 7.66
CA MET A 1 -26.68 -44.64 8.88
C MET A 1 -26.19 -43.23 8.58
N LEU A 2 -27.10 -42.34 8.21
CA LEU A 2 -26.82 -40.94 7.85
C LEU A 2 -26.70 -40.16 9.16
N GLU A 3 -25.49 -39.74 9.51
CA GLU A 3 -25.31 -38.78 10.61
C GLU A 3 -25.97 -37.46 10.25
N ALA A 4 -26.98 -37.11 10.99
CA ALA A 4 -27.66 -35.83 10.89
C ALA A 4 -26.68 -34.70 11.26
N ASP A 5 -26.38 -33.84 10.31
CA ASP A 5 -25.65 -32.59 10.49
C ASP A 5 -26.39 -31.72 11.51
N HIS A 6 -25.86 -31.60 12.73
CA HIS A 6 -26.42 -30.76 13.77
C HIS A 6 -26.24 -29.26 13.39
N PRO A 7 -27.32 -28.48 13.29
CA PRO A 7 -27.23 -27.06 12.88
C PRO A 7 -26.46 -26.16 13.85
N SER A 8 -26.24 -26.57 15.10
CA SER A 8 -25.49 -25.82 16.11
C SER A 8 -23.97 -25.71 15.88
N THR A 9 -23.38 -26.65 15.13
CA THR A 9 -21.93 -26.63 14.83
C THR A 9 -21.57 -25.66 13.73
N LYS A 10 -22.48 -25.37 12.78
CA LYS A 10 -22.24 -24.41 11.68
C LYS A 10 -22.17 -22.95 12.15
N ASN A 11 -22.98 -22.57 13.15
CA ASN A 11 -23.01 -21.20 13.65
C ASN A 11 -21.74 -20.85 14.47
N ASN A 12 -21.21 -21.79 15.25
CA ASN A 12 -20.00 -21.55 16.05
C ASN A 12 -18.73 -21.39 15.19
N ASP A 13 -18.69 -21.94 13.99
CA ASP A 13 -17.53 -21.85 13.09
C ASP A 13 -17.44 -20.51 12.35
N ILE A 14 -18.57 -19.82 12.12
CA ILE A 14 -18.59 -18.48 11.54
C ILE A 14 -17.97 -17.46 12.48
N GLY A 15 -18.21 -17.57 13.79
CA GLY A 15 -17.63 -16.72 14.81
C GLY A 15 -16.09 -16.73 14.82
N LEU A 16 -15.48 -17.89 14.48
CA LEU A 16 -14.03 -18.04 14.39
C LEU A 16 -13.40 -17.22 13.24
N ILE A 17 -14.19 -16.80 12.26
CA ILE A 17 -13.78 -15.97 11.14
C ILE A 17 -14.17 -14.51 11.39
N LEU A 18 -15.40 -14.25 11.81
CA LEU A 18 -15.93 -12.91 12.01
C LEU A 18 -15.28 -12.20 13.22
N GLY A 19 -14.97 -12.93 14.31
CA GLY A 19 -14.29 -12.36 15.47
C GLY A 19 -12.94 -11.74 15.13
N PRO A 20 -11.99 -12.49 14.54
CA PRO A 20 -10.72 -11.94 14.08
C PRO A 20 -10.86 -10.81 13.06
N ALA A 21 -11.80 -10.89 12.13
CA ALA A 21 -12.07 -9.81 11.16
C ALA A 21 -12.55 -8.53 11.87
N PHE A 22 -13.42 -8.67 12.87
CA PHE A 22 -13.85 -7.53 13.69
C PHE A 22 -12.69 -6.94 14.50
N ILE A 23 -11.82 -7.77 15.07
CA ILE A 23 -10.61 -7.32 15.79
C ILE A 23 -9.71 -6.50 14.86
N ALA A 24 -9.48 -6.93 13.60
CA ALA A 24 -8.72 -6.17 12.62
C ALA A 24 -9.31 -4.78 12.38
N LEU A 25 -10.62 -4.71 12.14
CA LEU A 25 -11.33 -3.44 11.92
C LEU A 25 -11.24 -2.52 13.13
N ALA A 26 -11.59 -3.03 14.31
CA ALA A 26 -11.61 -2.29 15.57
C ALA A 26 -10.20 -1.76 15.92
N PHE A 27 -9.17 -2.58 15.72
CA PHE A 27 -7.78 -2.18 15.93
C PHE A 27 -7.40 -0.96 15.07
N HIS A 28 -7.66 -0.98 13.76
CA HIS A 28 -7.31 0.14 12.88
C HIS A 28 -8.09 1.41 13.20
N LEU A 29 -9.38 1.29 13.52
CA LEU A 29 -10.18 2.45 13.92
C LEU A 29 -9.65 3.07 15.22
N ALA A 30 -9.28 2.24 16.20
CA ALA A 30 -8.69 2.70 17.45
C ALA A 30 -7.29 3.31 17.23
N ALA A 31 -6.39 2.65 16.48
CA ALA A 31 -5.04 3.14 16.21
C ALA A 31 -5.07 4.50 15.48
N ASN A 32 -5.97 4.67 14.53
CA ASN A 32 -6.13 5.93 13.79
C ASN A 32 -6.89 7.02 14.58
N GLY A 33 -7.70 6.65 15.57
CA GLY A 33 -8.40 7.60 16.44
C GLY A 33 -7.54 8.15 17.58
N PHE A 34 -6.57 7.37 18.08
CA PHE A 34 -5.82 7.70 19.30
C PHE A 34 -4.29 7.77 19.11
N GLY A 35 -3.76 7.45 17.92
CA GLY A 35 -2.32 7.31 17.67
C GLY A 35 -1.50 8.60 17.76
N GLY A 36 -2.10 9.76 17.58
CA GLY A 36 -1.43 11.07 17.70
C GLY A 36 -0.45 11.41 16.57
N TYR A 37 -0.36 10.60 15.52
CA TYR A 37 0.42 10.86 14.30
C TYR A 37 -0.50 11.43 13.20
N GLY A 38 0.08 12.24 12.30
CA GLY A 38 -0.67 12.92 11.26
C GLY A 38 -1.03 12.06 10.05
N ILE A 39 -1.47 12.75 9.01
CA ILE A 39 -1.68 12.17 7.69
C ILE A 39 -0.30 11.90 7.06
N PHE A 40 -0.15 10.73 6.44
CA PHE A 40 1.09 10.34 5.78
C PHE A 40 1.28 11.11 4.46
N ARG A 41 2.51 11.43 4.10
CA ARG A 41 2.88 12.24 2.93
C ARG A 41 2.10 11.86 1.66
N ASP A 42 2.06 10.58 1.32
CA ASP A 42 1.43 10.11 0.09
C ASP A 42 -0.10 10.24 0.15
N GLU A 43 -0.72 10.17 1.35
CA GLU A 43 -2.16 10.37 1.50
C GLU A 43 -2.61 11.77 1.06
N PHE A 44 -1.79 12.81 1.28
CA PHE A 44 -2.08 14.16 0.77
C PHE A 44 -2.14 14.19 -0.76
N TYR A 45 -1.20 13.54 -1.40
CA TYR A 45 -1.20 13.42 -2.85
C TYR A 45 -2.37 12.59 -3.37
N TYR A 46 -2.70 11.48 -2.70
CA TYR A 46 -3.86 10.68 -3.07
C TYR A 46 -5.18 11.44 -2.89
N ILE A 47 -5.28 12.32 -1.88
CA ILE A 47 -6.42 13.24 -1.74
C ILE A 47 -6.49 14.17 -2.96
N ALA A 48 -5.38 14.74 -3.42
CA ALA A 48 -5.34 15.57 -4.61
C ALA A 48 -5.74 14.80 -5.88
N CYS A 49 -5.23 13.58 -6.07
CA CYS A 49 -5.64 12.67 -7.15
C CYS A 49 -7.14 12.33 -7.09
N SER A 50 -7.67 12.06 -5.88
CA SER A 50 -9.09 11.72 -5.69
C SER A 50 -10.05 12.89 -5.93
N LYS A 51 -9.55 14.13 -5.95
CA LYS A 51 -10.29 15.33 -6.40
C LYS A 51 -10.26 15.50 -7.92
N ARG A 52 -9.31 14.85 -8.62
CA ARG A 52 -9.05 14.97 -10.06
C ARG A 52 -9.05 13.58 -10.69
N LEU A 53 -10.18 12.85 -10.57
CA LEU A 53 -10.30 11.48 -11.03
C LEU A 53 -9.97 11.36 -12.52
N ALA A 54 -9.14 10.37 -12.85
CA ALA A 54 -8.70 10.06 -14.19
C ALA A 54 -8.59 8.54 -14.36
N ALA A 55 -8.42 8.06 -15.59
CA ALA A 55 -8.22 6.64 -15.87
C ALA A 55 -6.82 6.12 -15.50
N GLY A 56 -5.93 7.01 -15.05
CA GLY A 56 -4.58 6.69 -14.58
C GLY A 56 -3.90 7.91 -13.97
N PHE A 57 -2.81 7.64 -13.27
CA PHE A 57 -1.90 8.63 -12.68
C PHE A 57 -0.46 8.23 -12.98
N VAL A 58 0.48 9.15 -12.81
CA VAL A 58 1.90 8.90 -13.14
C VAL A 58 2.46 7.71 -12.37
N ASP A 59 2.19 7.64 -11.08
CA ASP A 59 2.76 6.67 -10.14
C ASP A 59 1.87 5.47 -9.86
N GLN A 60 0.60 5.48 -10.31
CA GLN A 60 -0.36 4.43 -9.94
C GLN A 60 -1.55 4.30 -10.88
N PRO A 61 -2.13 3.09 -11.00
CA PRO A 61 -3.45 2.89 -11.59
C PRO A 61 -4.57 3.52 -10.75
N PRO A 62 -5.79 3.70 -11.29
CA PRO A 62 -6.78 4.62 -10.73
C PRO A 62 -7.67 4.07 -9.61
N LEU A 63 -7.80 2.75 -9.42
CA LEU A 63 -8.84 2.17 -8.56
C LEU A 63 -8.80 2.70 -7.13
N SER A 64 -7.62 2.76 -6.52
CA SER A 64 -7.47 3.26 -5.14
C SER A 64 -7.92 4.74 -5.04
N MET A 65 -7.72 5.55 -6.07
CA MET A 65 -8.18 6.95 -6.06
C MET A 65 -9.71 7.07 -6.14
N PHE A 66 -10.37 6.20 -6.90
CA PHE A 66 -11.85 6.12 -6.88
C PHE A 66 -12.37 5.66 -5.52
N LEU A 67 -11.71 4.68 -4.89
CA LEU A 67 -12.04 4.24 -3.53
C LEU A 67 -11.85 5.38 -2.52
N LEU A 68 -10.77 6.15 -2.64
CA LEU A 68 -10.54 7.31 -1.77
C LEU A 68 -11.59 8.40 -1.98
N ALA A 69 -11.97 8.68 -3.22
CA ALA A 69 -13.04 9.63 -3.50
C ALA A 69 -14.36 9.19 -2.87
N ALA A 70 -14.71 7.89 -2.96
CA ALA A 70 -15.88 7.34 -2.29
C ALA A 70 -15.77 7.46 -0.75
N SER A 71 -14.60 7.10 -0.17
CA SER A 71 -14.35 7.21 1.28
C SER A 71 -14.51 8.65 1.78
N ARG A 72 -13.92 9.61 1.07
CA ARG A 72 -14.03 11.04 1.39
C ARG A 72 -15.47 11.56 1.34
N ASN A 73 -16.24 11.12 0.36
CA ASN A 73 -17.64 11.54 0.22
C ASN A 73 -18.54 10.94 1.30
N LEU A 74 -18.25 9.71 1.76
CA LEU A 74 -19.06 9.00 2.76
C LEU A 74 -18.64 9.32 4.20
N PHE A 75 -17.33 9.45 4.46
CA PHE A 75 -16.77 9.53 5.82
C PHE A 75 -15.98 10.81 6.08
N GLY A 76 -15.88 11.70 5.09
CA GLY A 76 -15.14 12.96 5.20
C GLY A 76 -13.62 12.79 5.02
N VAL A 77 -12.89 13.89 5.28
CA VAL A 77 -11.42 13.99 5.07
C VAL A 77 -10.61 13.85 6.35
N SER A 78 -11.24 13.47 7.46
CA SER A 78 -10.50 13.15 8.69
C SER A 78 -9.60 11.94 8.50
N GLN A 79 -8.58 11.79 9.33
CA GLN A 79 -7.68 10.63 9.29
C GLN A 79 -8.45 9.28 9.35
N ILE A 80 -9.47 9.18 10.20
CA ILE A 80 -10.35 8.00 10.26
C ILE A 80 -11.12 7.86 8.94
N GLY A 81 -11.73 8.93 8.45
CA GLY A 81 -12.51 8.90 7.20
C GLY A 81 -11.69 8.46 5.99
N LEU A 82 -10.42 8.84 5.91
CA LEU A 82 -9.50 8.40 4.85
C LEU A 82 -9.14 6.92 4.97
N ARG A 83 -8.99 6.40 6.21
CA ARG A 83 -8.40 5.08 6.50
C ARG A 83 -9.43 3.99 6.81
N VAL A 84 -10.73 4.29 6.80
CA VAL A 84 -11.77 3.27 7.06
C VAL A 84 -11.79 2.15 6.01
N LEU A 85 -11.63 2.47 4.72
CA LEU A 85 -11.62 1.44 3.67
C LEU A 85 -10.38 0.52 3.73
N PRO A 86 -9.15 0.99 3.97
CA PRO A 86 -8.02 0.14 4.32
C PRO A 86 -8.29 -0.80 5.51
N ALA A 87 -8.90 -0.29 6.58
CA ALA A 87 -9.28 -1.10 7.75
C ALA A 87 -10.28 -2.21 7.39
N VAL A 88 -11.29 -1.88 6.58
CA VAL A 88 -12.26 -2.87 6.04
C VAL A 88 -11.54 -3.89 5.14
N ALA A 89 -10.59 -3.45 4.31
CA ALA A 89 -9.81 -4.36 3.45
C ALA A 89 -9.02 -5.38 4.29
N HIS A 90 -8.43 -4.98 5.43
CA HIS A 90 -7.78 -5.92 6.35
C HIS A 90 -8.78 -6.92 6.92
N ALA A 91 -9.91 -6.46 7.45
CA ALA A 91 -10.95 -7.34 8.00
C ALA A 91 -11.41 -8.38 6.98
N LEU A 92 -11.63 -7.97 5.73
CA LEU A 92 -12.03 -8.87 4.64
C LEU A 92 -10.89 -9.82 4.22
N ALA A 93 -9.63 -9.39 4.28
CA ALA A 93 -8.46 -10.25 4.03
C ALA A 93 -8.34 -11.35 5.10
N VAL A 94 -8.55 -11.02 6.39
CA VAL A 94 -8.62 -11.99 7.49
C VAL A 94 -9.77 -12.99 7.27
N LEU A 95 -10.95 -12.48 6.88
CA LEU A 95 -12.11 -13.32 6.56
C LEU A 95 -11.80 -14.31 5.43
N LEU A 96 -11.19 -13.82 4.34
CA LEU A 96 -10.82 -14.65 3.20
C LEU A 96 -9.76 -15.70 3.57
N ALA A 97 -8.79 -15.39 4.41
CA ALA A 97 -7.81 -16.36 4.91
C ALA A 97 -8.51 -17.54 5.61
N GLY A 98 -9.46 -17.25 6.49
CA GLY A 98 -10.28 -18.28 7.16
C GLY A 98 -11.13 -19.09 6.18
N LEU A 99 -11.76 -18.44 5.19
CA LEU A 99 -12.55 -19.11 4.15
C LEU A 99 -11.67 -20.00 3.25
N ILE A 100 -10.50 -19.54 2.85
CA ILE A 100 -9.53 -20.33 2.09
C ILE A 100 -9.12 -21.56 2.90
N ALA A 101 -8.74 -21.40 4.19
CA ALA A 101 -8.35 -22.50 5.04
C ALA A 101 -9.45 -23.57 5.14
N ARG A 102 -10.71 -23.18 5.29
CA ARG A 102 -11.86 -24.10 5.27
C ARG A 102 -11.97 -24.85 3.96
N LYS A 103 -11.83 -24.15 2.85
CA LYS A 103 -11.90 -24.75 1.50
C LYS A 103 -10.73 -25.69 1.21
N LEU A 104 -9.57 -25.46 1.79
CA LEU A 104 -8.43 -26.38 1.75
C LEU A 104 -8.62 -27.62 2.63
N GLY A 105 -9.76 -27.77 3.30
CA GLY A 105 -10.13 -28.91 4.15
C GLY A 105 -9.78 -28.72 5.63
N GLY A 106 -9.44 -27.49 6.04
CA GLY A 106 -9.22 -27.13 7.44
C GLY A 106 -10.50 -27.00 8.25
N ARG A 107 -10.40 -27.29 9.53
CA ARG A 107 -11.45 -27.11 10.54
C ARG A 107 -11.11 -25.92 11.43
N ARG A 108 -11.56 -25.91 12.68
CA ARG A 108 -11.43 -24.78 13.62
C ARG A 108 -9.99 -24.32 13.84
N THR A 109 -9.08 -25.26 14.10
CA THR A 109 -7.65 -24.95 14.35
C THR A 109 -6.99 -24.29 13.14
N ALA A 110 -7.23 -24.83 11.95
CA ALA A 110 -6.70 -24.28 10.71
C ALA A 110 -7.21 -22.87 10.44
N VAL A 111 -8.52 -22.65 10.61
CA VAL A 111 -9.16 -21.34 10.42
C VAL A 111 -8.60 -20.31 11.41
N THR A 112 -8.54 -20.68 12.70
CA THR A 112 -8.02 -19.78 13.75
C THR A 112 -6.56 -19.39 13.45
N LEU A 113 -5.71 -20.36 13.11
CA LEU A 113 -4.29 -20.10 12.85
C LEU A 113 -4.09 -19.27 11.56
N ALA A 114 -4.89 -19.51 10.52
CA ALA A 114 -4.87 -18.71 9.29
C ALA A 114 -5.26 -17.24 9.55
N CYS A 115 -6.37 -17.02 10.24
CA CYS A 115 -6.82 -15.66 10.61
C CYS A 115 -5.78 -14.96 11.50
N LEU A 116 -5.23 -15.68 12.49
CA LEU A 116 -4.23 -15.14 13.41
C LEU A 116 -2.95 -14.75 12.68
N ALA A 117 -2.47 -15.56 11.73
CA ALA A 117 -1.27 -15.24 10.96
C ALA A 117 -1.42 -13.95 10.15
N VAL A 118 -2.60 -13.68 9.60
CA VAL A 118 -2.88 -12.40 8.91
C VAL A 118 -2.94 -11.24 9.92
N LEU A 119 -3.59 -11.43 11.07
CA LEU A 119 -3.68 -10.44 12.15
C LEU A 119 -2.33 -10.10 12.78
N THR A 120 -1.36 -11.00 12.72
CA THR A 120 -0.04 -10.85 13.37
C THR A 120 1.07 -10.54 12.40
N ALA A 121 0.77 -10.32 11.11
CA ALA A 121 1.74 -9.97 10.08
C ALA A 121 1.96 -8.44 10.02
N PRO A 122 3.10 -7.89 10.48
CA PRO A 122 3.34 -6.45 10.56
C PRO A 122 3.13 -5.71 9.25
N ILE A 123 3.53 -6.31 8.12
CA ILE A 123 3.39 -5.67 6.81
C ILE A 123 1.92 -5.50 6.40
N ILE A 124 1.06 -6.48 6.70
CA ILE A 124 -0.37 -6.39 6.40
C ILE A 124 -1.00 -5.31 7.27
N ILE A 125 -0.68 -5.33 8.57
CA ILE A 125 -1.17 -4.34 9.54
C ILE A 125 -0.72 -2.92 9.14
N GLY A 126 0.56 -2.74 8.82
CA GLY A 126 1.12 -1.43 8.42
C GLY A 126 0.49 -0.89 7.13
N HIS A 127 0.40 -1.74 6.10
CA HIS A 127 -0.21 -1.36 4.82
C HIS A 127 -1.68 -0.97 4.93
N THR A 128 -2.41 -1.57 5.86
CA THR A 128 -3.84 -1.32 6.05
C THR A 128 -4.14 -0.26 7.10
N ASN A 129 -3.11 0.29 7.75
CA ASN A 129 -3.26 1.37 8.72
C ASN A 129 -3.28 2.77 8.10
N ILE A 130 -2.78 2.92 6.90
CA ILE A 130 -2.84 4.16 6.11
C ILE A 130 -3.58 3.90 4.79
N PHE A 131 -4.01 4.98 4.13
CA PHE A 131 -4.59 4.85 2.80
C PHE A 131 -3.48 4.68 1.76
N GLN A 132 -3.43 3.51 1.14
CA GLN A 132 -2.52 3.21 0.03
C GLN A 132 -3.03 2.02 -0.79
N MET A 133 -2.56 1.88 -2.02
CA MET A 133 -2.95 0.79 -2.91
C MET A 133 -2.59 -0.60 -2.36
N ASN A 134 -1.52 -0.73 -1.56
CA ASN A 134 -1.10 -2.00 -0.97
C ASN A 134 -2.17 -2.59 -0.04
N ALA A 135 -2.93 -1.74 0.66
CA ALA A 135 -4.01 -2.20 1.54
C ALA A 135 -5.05 -3.04 0.75
N PHE A 136 -5.40 -2.58 -0.45
CA PHE A 136 -6.37 -3.28 -1.30
C PHE A 136 -5.75 -4.46 -2.05
N SER A 137 -4.44 -4.44 -2.36
CA SER A 137 -3.75 -5.60 -2.95
C SER A 137 -3.88 -6.85 -2.10
N HIS A 138 -3.73 -6.74 -0.76
CA HIS A 138 -3.92 -7.88 0.15
C HIS A 138 -5.31 -8.50 0.01
N LEU A 139 -6.36 -7.69 -0.05
CA LEU A 139 -7.74 -8.14 -0.20
C LEU A 139 -7.98 -8.78 -1.58
N ILE A 140 -7.54 -8.11 -2.65
CA ILE A 140 -7.85 -8.54 -4.02
C ILE A 140 -7.07 -9.83 -4.36
N TRP A 141 -5.82 -9.97 -3.91
CA TRP A 141 -5.06 -11.22 -4.03
C TRP A 141 -5.73 -12.38 -3.28
N ALA A 142 -6.18 -12.14 -2.05
CA ALA A 142 -6.90 -13.14 -1.26
C ALA A 142 -8.22 -13.56 -1.93
N LEU A 143 -8.96 -12.60 -2.52
CA LEU A 143 -10.18 -12.87 -3.25
C LEU A 143 -9.92 -13.69 -4.53
N ALA A 144 -8.90 -13.33 -5.31
CA ALA A 144 -8.49 -14.08 -6.48
C ALA A 144 -8.05 -15.50 -6.12
N ALA A 145 -7.27 -15.67 -5.05
CA ALA A 145 -6.88 -16.98 -4.53
C ALA A 145 -8.10 -17.82 -4.09
N TYR A 146 -9.08 -17.22 -3.40
CA TYR A 146 -10.30 -17.89 -3.02
C TYR A 146 -11.10 -18.37 -4.24
N LEU A 147 -11.22 -17.53 -5.28
CA LEU A 147 -11.88 -17.93 -6.54
C LEU A 147 -11.16 -19.08 -7.23
N LEU A 148 -9.81 -19.09 -7.22
CA LEU A 148 -9.03 -20.21 -7.77
C LEU A 148 -9.29 -21.51 -7.00
N VAL A 149 -9.42 -21.44 -5.67
CA VAL A 149 -9.80 -22.60 -4.85
C VAL A 149 -11.19 -23.10 -5.25
N LEU A 150 -12.16 -22.22 -5.45
CA LEU A 150 -13.50 -22.59 -5.91
C LEU A 150 -13.50 -23.20 -7.32
N ILE A 151 -12.68 -22.67 -8.23
CA ILE A 151 -12.52 -23.22 -9.59
C ILE A 151 -11.91 -24.63 -9.53
N ALA A 152 -10.91 -24.85 -8.66
CA ALA A 152 -10.31 -26.17 -8.47
C ALA A 152 -11.29 -27.19 -7.87
N GLU A 153 -12.26 -26.74 -7.05
CA GLU A 153 -13.32 -27.59 -6.51
C GLU A 153 -14.45 -27.85 -7.50
N ARG A 154 -14.90 -26.79 -8.17
CA ARG A 154 -16.11 -26.81 -9.02
C ARG A 154 -15.85 -25.94 -10.24
N SER A 155 -15.60 -26.56 -11.37
CA SER A 155 -15.36 -25.85 -12.63
C SER A 155 -16.65 -25.21 -13.16
N ARG A 156 -17.02 -24.04 -12.64
CA ARG A 156 -18.16 -23.25 -13.12
C ARG A 156 -17.66 -22.10 -13.99
N PRO A 157 -18.21 -21.92 -15.21
CA PRO A 157 -17.83 -20.83 -16.11
C PRO A 157 -17.84 -19.44 -15.46
N ALA A 158 -18.89 -19.12 -14.70
CA ALA A 158 -19.03 -17.84 -14.04
C ALA A 158 -17.87 -17.48 -13.09
N LEU A 159 -17.21 -18.48 -12.46
CA LEU A 159 -16.06 -18.24 -11.59
C LEU A 159 -14.84 -17.75 -12.36
N TRP A 160 -14.64 -18.19 -13.61
CA TRP A 160 -13.58 -17.71 -14.47
C TRP A 160 -13.79 -16.25 -14.86
N LEU A 161 -15.00 -15.86 -15.25
CA LEU A 161 -15.33 -14.47 -15.58
C LEU A 161 -15.16 -13.56 -14.35
N LEU A 162 -15.61 -14.02 -13.18
CA LEU A 162 -15.43 -13.30 -11.92
C LEU A 162 -13.95 -13.16 -11.57
N LEU A 163 -13.14 -14.22 -11.76
CA LEU A 163 -11.69 -14.16 -11.58
C LEU A 163 -11.07 -13.13 -12.52
N GLY A 164 -11.48 -13.12 -13.80
CA GLY A 164 -11.02 -12.11 -14.78
C GLY A 164 -11.35 -10.69 -14.34
N ALA A 165 -12.56 -10.44 -13.88
CA ALA A 165 -12.96 -9.14 -13.36
C ALA A 165 -12.14 -8.73 -12.12
N VAL A 166 -11.93 -9.64 -11.17
CA VAL A 166 -11.10 -9.41 -9.97
C VAL A 166 -9.64 -9.14 -10.36
N MET A 167 -9.08 -9.88 -11.32
CA MET A 167 -7.72 -9.62 -11.81
C MET A 167 -7.60 -8.26 -12.51
N GLY A 168 -8.60 -7.89 -13.31
CA GLY A 168 -8.64 -6.56 -13.94
C GLY A 168 -8.73 -5.43 -12.92
N LEU A 169 -9.56 -5.56 -11.89
CA LEU A 169 -9.62 -4.63 -10.76
C LEU A 169 -8.30 -4.62 -9.98
N GLY A 170 -7.66 -5.77 -9.81
CA GLY A 170 -6.33 -5.87 -9.21
C GLY A 170 -5.29 -5.07 -9.98
N LEU A 171 -5.25 -5.19 -11.30
CA LEU A 171 -4.38 -4.40 -12.18
C LEU A 171 -4.71 -2.91 -12.13
N LEU A 172 -5.99 -2.53 -12.04
CA LEU A 172 -6.41 -1.14 -11.84
C LEU A 172 -6.06 -0.61 -10.44
N ASN A 173 -5.77 -1.48 -9.47
CA ASN A 173 -5.28 -1.08 -8.14
C ASN A 173 -3.75 -0.97 -8.14
N LYS A 174 -3.05 -2.02 -8.60
CA LYS A 174 -1.59 -2.10 -8.62
C LYS A 174 -1.11 -3.13 -9.63
N LEU A 175 0.00 -2.85 -10.31
CA LEU A 175 0.56 -3.75 -11.32
C LEU A 175 1.15 -5.06 -10.73
N ASP A 176 1.15 -5.24 -9.41
CA ASP A 176 1.56 -6.50 -8.75
C ASP A 176 0.72 -7.71 -9.19
N PHE A 177 -0.50 -7.48 -9.70
CA PHE A 177 -1.32 -8.52 -10.32
C PHE A 177 -0.74 -9.12 -11.61
N LEU A 178 0.24 -8.50 -12.24
CA LEU A 178 1.00 -9.13 -13.34
C LEU A 178 1.75 -10.36 -12.85
N TRP A 179 2.31 -10.34 -11.63
CA TRP A 179 2.98 -11.49 -11.03
C TRP A 179 1.99 -12.61 -10.69
N PHE A 180 0.81 -12.25 -10.19
CA PHE A 180 -0.29 -13.20 -9.99
C PHE A 180 -0.69 -13.85 -11.31
N GLY A 181 -0.86 -13.05 -12.37
CA GLY A 181 -1.20 -13.52 -13.71
C GLY A 181 -0.14 -14.45 -14.30
N ALA A 182 1.14 -14.11 -14.15
CA ALA A 182 2.26 -14.97 -14.58
C ALA A 182 2.25 -16.32 -13.82
N GLY A 183 2.04 -16.28 -12.51
CA GLY A 183 1.91 -17.49 -11.69
C GLY A 183 0.69 -18.33 -12.05
N LEU A 184 -0.45 -17.72 -12.35
CA LEU A 184 -1.63 -18.40 -12.83
C LEU A 184 -1.40 -19.07 -14.19
N ALA A 185 -0.77 -18.36 -15.14
CA ALA A 185 -0.42 -18.91 -16.45
C ALA A 185 0.50 -20.13 -16.33
N ALA A 186 1.56 -20.01 -15.50
CA ALA A 186 2.44 -21.13 -15.20
C ALA A 186 1.67 -22.33 -14.56
N SER A 187 0.74 -22.04 -13.65
CA SER A 187 -0.07 -23.06 -13.00
C SER A 187 -1.00 -23.81 -13.98
N LEU A 188 -1.58 -23.09 -14.94
CA LEU A 188 -2.40 -23.69 -16.01
C LEU A 188 -1.60 -24.63 -16.90
N LEU A 189 -0.28 -24.43 -17.02
CA LEU A 189 0.59 -25.33 -17.79
C LEU A 189 1.10 -26.50 -16.96
N LEU A 190 1.44 -26.28 -15.70
CA LEU A 190 2.19 -27.20 -14.85
C LEU A 190 1.33 -28.08 -13.93
N THR A 191 0.01 -27.86 -13.88
CA THR A 191 -0.89 -28.59 -12.97
C THR A 191 -2.07 -29.22 -13.74
N ASP A 192 -2.90 -29.97 -13.02
CA ASP A 192 -4.13 -30.55 -13.57
C ASP A 192 -5.14 -29.48 -14.03
N MET A 193 -4.87 -28.20 -13.71
CA MET A 193 -5.65 -27.09 -14.26
C MET A 193 -5.45 -26.90 -15.77
N ARG A 194 -4.43 -27.50 -16.38
CA ARG A 194 -4.21 -27.53 -17.84
C ARG A 194 -5.45 -27.98 -18.64
N LYS A 195 -6.30 -28.83 -18.05
CA LYS A 195 -7.56 -29.25 -18.66
C LYS A 195 -8.49 -28.08 -19.01
N HIS A 196 -8.41 -26.97 -18.27
CA HIS A 196 -9.21 -25.77 -18.55
C HIS A 196 -8.74 -25.03 -19.80
N LEU A 197 -7.46 -25.20 -20.23
CA LEU A 197 -6.96 -24.61 -21.49
C LEU A 197 -7.67 -25.15 -22.74
N ALA A 198 -8.31 -26.34 -22.64
CA ALA A 198 -9.15 -26.88 -23.70
C ALA A 198 -10.56 -26.25 -23.73
N THR A 199 -10.85 -25.32 -22.81
CA THR A 199 -12.13 -24.59 -22.74
C THR A 199 -11.91 -23.11 -23.02
N GLN A 200 -12.98 -22.39 -23.35
CA GLN A 200 -12.91 -20.96 -23.59
C GLN A 200 -12.74 -20.09 -22.32
N TRP A 201 -12.95 -20.65 -21.13
CA TRP A 201 -13.13 -19.87 -19.90
C TRP A 201 -11.87 -19.15 -19.38
N PRO A 202 -10.68 -19.75 -19.38
CA PRO A 202 -9.45 -19.02 -19.01
C PRO A 202 -9.16 -17.87 -19.97
N TYR A 203 -9.45 -18.03 -21.25
CA TYR A 203 -9.28 -16.99 -22.27
C TYR A 203 -10.31 -15.86 -22.09
N ALA A 204 -11.56 -16.21 -21.81
CA ALA A 204 -12.59 -15.24 -21.47
C ALA A 204 -12.25 -14.47 -20.19
N ALA A 205 -11.67 -15.13 -19.17
CA ALA A 205 -11.17 -14.46 -17.97
C ALA A 205 -10.04 -13.47 -18.29
N ALA A 206 -9.07 -13.86 -19.12
CA ALA A 206 -8.00 -12.98 -19.56
C ALA A 206 -8.53 -11.78 -20.35
N ALA A 207 -9.48 -12.01 -21.27
CA ALA A 207 -10.14 -10.94 -22.03
C ALA A 207 -10.93 -9.99 -21.09
N THR A 208 -11.63 -10.51 -20.10
CA THR A 208 -12.35 -9.72 -19.10
C THR A 208 -11.35 -8.86 -18.28
N ALA A 209 -10.25 -9.45 -17.82
CA ALA A 209 -9.21 -8.72 -17.08
C ALA A 209 -8.62 -7.58 -17.93
N LEU A 210 -8.31 -7.86 -19.20
CA LEU A 210 -7.79 -6.85 -20.13
C LEU A 210 -8.81 -5.75 -20.41
N LEU A 211 -10.08 -6.10 -20.59
CA LEU A 211 -11.16 -5.13 -20.80
C LEU A 211 -11.30 -4.19 -19.59
N VAL A 212 -11.31 -4.73 -18.38
CA VAL A 212 -11.40 -3.93 -17.14
C VAL A 212 -10.16 -3.04 -16.99
N PHE A 213 -8.97 -3.53 -17.35
CA PHE A 213 -7.72 -2.79 -17.24
C PHE A 213 -7.47 -1.80 -18.39
N SER A 214 -8.18 -1.94 -19.53
CA SER A 214 -7.95 -1.14 -20.73
C SER A 214 -7.99 0.38 -20.54
N PRO A 215 -8.82 0.98 -19.65
CA PRO A 215 -8.81 2.44 -19.43
C PRO A 215 -7.44 2.95 -18.99
N PHE A 216 -6.72 2.20 -18.14
CA PHE A 216 -5.38 2.59 -17.71
C PHE A 216 -4.34 2.44 -18.81
N ILE A 217 -4.46 1.39 -19.65
CA ILE A 217 -3.59 1.22 -20.83
C ILE A 217 -3.75 2.40 -21.80
N ILE A 218 -5.00 2.77 -22.10
CA ILE A 218 -5.32 3.89 -22.98
C ILE A 218 -4.79 5.20 -22.40
N TRP A 219 -4.99 5.42 -21.08
CA TRP A 219 -4.48 6.60 -20.42
C TRP A 219 -2.96 6.70 -20.53
N ASN A 220 -2.23 5.61 -20.25
CA ASN A 220 -0.76 5.59 -20.38
C ASN A 220 -0.30 5.90 -21.81
N ALA A 221 -0.92 5.30 -22.82
CA ALA A 221 -0.58 5.54 -24.21
C ALA A 221 -0.81 7.01 -24.60
N SER A 222 -1.90 7.63 -24.13
CA SER A 222 -2.22 9.04 -24.40
C SER A 222 -1.36 10.04 -23.60
N HIS A 223 -0.67 9.59 -22.54
CA HIS A 223 0.20 10.40 -21.68
C HIS A 223 1.68 10.02 -21.81
N GLY A 224 2.11 9.53 -22.97
CA GLY A 224 3.52 9.24 -23.24
C GLY A 224 4.13 8.13 -22.40
N PHE A 225 3.30 7.19 -21.89
CA PHE A 225 3.73 6.11 -21.01
C PHE A 225 4.36 6.60 -19.70
N ALA A 226 3.82 7.67 -19.13
CA ALA A 226 4.32 8.32 -17.90
C ALA A 226 4.54 7.34 -16.75
N HIS A 227 3.67 6.33 -16.57
CA HIS A 227 3.83 5.32 -15.52
C HIS A 227 5.06 4.42 -15.75
N ILE A 228 5.42 4.13 -16.99
CA ILE A 228 6.63 3.35 -17.30
C ILE A 228 7.88 4.18 -17.01
N GLU A 229 7.85 5.47 -17.36
CA GLU A 229 8.92 6.42 -17.00
C GLU A 229 9.10 6.49 -15.48
N PHE A 230 8.01 6.64 -14.72
CA PHE A 230 8.03 6.61 -13.26
C PHE A 230 8.68 5.32 -12.71
N ILE A 231 8.27 4.14 -13.18
CA ILE A 231 8.84 2.86 -12.72
C ILE A 231 10.36 2.80 -12.98
N ARG A 232 10.81 3.26 -14.15
CA ARG A 232 12.24 3.29 -14.50
C ARG A 232 13.03 4.22 -13.57
N ASN A 233 12.53 5.44 -13.37
CA ASN A 233 13.17 6.44 -12.52
C ASN A 233 13.21 6.00 -11.06
N ALA A 234 12.11 5.49 -10.51
CA ALA A 234 12.05 4.99 -9.14
C ALA A 234 13.00 3.79 -8.93
N THR A 235 13.10 2.88 -9.90
CA THR A 235 14.01 1.74 -9.81
C THR A 235 15.48 2.19 -9.86
N ALA A 236 15.82 3.14 -10.74
CA ALA A 236 17.18 3.64 -10.90
C ALA A 236 17.62 4.54 -9.73
N GLY A 237 16.70 5.29 -9.14
CA GLY A 237 16.96 6.25 -8.05
C GLY A 237 16.62 5.70 -6.66
N LYS A 238 15.33 5.69 -6.32
CA LYS A 238 14.83 5.39 -4.96
C LYS A 238 15.22 4.00 -4.45
N TYR A 239 15.18 2.99 -5.31
CA TYR A 239 15.35 1.58 -4.93
C TYR A 239 16.72 1.00 -5.26
N SER A 240 17.63 1.79 -5.80
CA SER A 240 18.96 1.33 -6.23
C SER A 240 19.81 0.74 -5.09
N GLY A 241 19.57 1.15 -3.85
CA GLY A 241 20.27 0.63 -2.66
C GLY A 241 19.75 -0.71 -2.13
N LEU A 242 18.59 -1.19 -2.60
CA LEU A 242 18.02 -2.47 -2.15
C LEU A 242 18.78 -3.64 -2.75
N THR A 243 18.97 -4.68 -1.93
CA THR A 243 19.66 -5.91 -2.33
C THR A 243 18.73 -7.13 -2.28
N ARG A 244 19.15 -8.22 -2.92
CA ARG A 244 18.46 -9.51 -2.79
C ARG A 244 18.43 -10.03 -1.36
N LEU A 245 19.45 -9.72 -0.56
CA LEU A 245 19.49 -10.12 0.85
C LEU A 245 18.44 -9.36 1.67
N ASP A 246 18.26 -8.07 1.43
CA ASP A 246 17.19 -7.26 2.07
C ASP A 246 15.82 -7.81 1.71
N PHE A 247 15.63 -8.20 0.44
CA PHE A 247 14.40 -8.85 0.01
C PHE A 247 14.14 -10.16 0.76
N LEU A 248 15.15 -11.04 0.88
CA LEU A 248 15.03 -12.32 1.58
C LEU A 248 14.80 -12.14 3.08
N ALA A 249 15.57 -11.28 3.74
CA ALA A 249 15.44 -11.00 5.16
C ALA A 249 14.05 -10.39 5.48
N GLY A 250 13.55 -9.54 4.60
CA GLY A 250 12.23 -8.95 4.73
C GLY A 250 11.10 -9.98 4.72
N GLN A 251 11.24 -11.12 4.04
CA GLN A 251 10.20 -12.18 4.05
C GLN A 251 10.03 -12.81 5.45
N ALA A 252 11.05 -12.75 6.28
CA ALA A 252 10.93 -13.18 7.68
C ALA A 252 10.43 -12.04 8.57
N LEU A 253 11.10 -10.88 8.51
CA LEU A 253 10.90 -9.78 9.46
C LEU A 253 9.54 -9.09 9.29
N LEU A 254 9.13 -8.78 8.04
CA LEU A 254 7.91 -8.04 7.76
C LEU A 254 6.62 -8.87 7.94
N LEU A 255 6.75 -10.20 7.99
CA LEU A 255 5.61 -11.12 8.14
C LEU A 255 5.47 -11.68 9.55
N ASN A 256 6.24 -11.20 10.51
CA ASN A 256 6.46 -11.80 11.82
C ASN A 256 7.31 -13.09 11.70
N PRO A 257 8.55 -13.13 12.25
CA PRO A 257 9.44 -14.28 12.11
C PRO A 257 8.83 -15.63 12.54
N VAL A 258 7.95 -15.61 13.55
CA VAL A 258 7.24 -16.81 14.03
C VAL A 258 6.27 -17.34 12.98
N ASN A 259 5.68 -16.48 12.15
CA ASN A 259 4.78 -16.89 11.08
C ASN A 259 5.49 -17.68 9.96
N MET A 260 6.82 -17.70 9.91
CA MET A 260 7.55 -18.62 9.03
C MET A 260 7.20 -20.08 9.35
N ALA A 261 7.00 -20.41 10.62
CA ALA A 261 6.54 -21.72 11.04
C ALA A 261 5.08 -22.01 10.59
N ILE A 262 4.36 -21.04 10.06
CA ILE A 262 3.01 -21.23 9.48
C ILE A 262 3.09 -21.32 7.96
N TRP A 263 3.69 -20.33 7.29
CA TRP A 263 3.64 -20.28 5.83
C TRP A 263 4.57 -21.30 5.14
N LEU A 264 5.71 -21.68 5.74
CA LEU A 264 6.58 -22.73 5.17
C LEU A 264 5.88 -24.10 5.15
N PRO A 265 5.26 -24.60 6.25
CA PRO A 265 4.39 -25.78 6.19
C PRO A 265 3.21 -25.63 5.22
N GLY A 266 2.69 -24.41 5.03
CA GLY A 266 1.67 -24.13 4.02
C GLY A 266 2.16 -24.39 2.60
N LEU A 267 3.36 -23.91 2.29
CA LEU A 267 4.00 -24.17 0.99
C LEU A 267 4.26 -25.66 0.80
N TYR A 268 4.77 -26.33 1.84
CA TYR A 268 4.96 -27.79 1.82
C TYR A 268 3.63 -28.52 1.56
N PHE A 269 2.56 -28.16 2.26
CA PHE A 269 1.23 -28.74 2.06
C PHE A 269 0.76 -28.62 0.62
N LEU A 270 0.90 -27.45 -0.01
CA LEU A 270 0.46 -27.22 -1.39
C LEU A 270 1.23 -28.07 -2.41
N PHE A 271 2.51 -28.36 -2.17
CA PHE A 271 3.33 -29.12 -3.13
C PHE A 271 3.40 -30.61 -2.87
N PHE A 272 3.42 -31.04 -1.62
CA PHE A 272 3.79 -32.41 -1.26
C PHE A 272 2.68 -33.21 -0.58
N ASP A 273 1.70 -32.55 0.09
CA ASP A 273 0.56 -33.26 0.68
C ASP A 273 -0.44 -33.71 -0.40
N ARG A 274 -1.02 -34.91 -0.23
CA ARG A 274 -1.96 -35.51 -1.22
C ARG A 274 -3.18 -34.62 -1.49
N ASP A 275 -3.76 -34.04 -0.44
CA ASP A 275 -4.95 -33.19 -0.55
C ASP A 275 -4.58 -31.75 -0.95
N GLY A 276 -3.38 -31.29 -0.55
CA GLY A 276 -2.85 -29.98 -0.92
C GLY A 276 -2.51 -29.85 -2.40
N ARG A 277 -2.06 -30.93 -3.01
CA ARG A 277 -1.69 -30.99 -4.44
C ARG A 277 -2.77 -30.49 -5.39
N ARG A 278 -4.04 -30.66 -5.03
CA ARG A 278 -5.17 -30.14 -5.78
C ARG A 278 -5.11 -28.60 -5.88
N PHE A 279 -4.51 -27.93 -4.92
CA PHE A 279 -4.43 -26.48 -4.81
C PHE A 279 -3.04 -25.93 -5.09
N ARG A 280 -2.18 -26.70 -5.79
CA ARG A 280 -0.82 -26.29 -6.16
C ARG A 280 -0.74 -24.95 -6.88
N VAL A 281 -1.81 -24.55 -7.56
CA VAL A 281 -1.93 -23.25 -8.21
C VAL A 281 -1.53 -22.11 -7.27
N LEU A 282 -1.94 -22.15 -5.99
CA LEU A 282 -1.61 -21.14 -5.01
C LEU A 282 -0.10 -21.10 -4.69
N GLY A 283 0.50 -22.28 -4.55
CA GLY A 283 1.95 -22.41 -4.32
C GLY A 283 2.78 -21.93 -5.52
N ILE A 284 2.34 -22.25 -6.74
CA ILE A 284 3.04 -21.84 -7.97
C ILE A 284 2.94 -20.31 -8.15
N ILE A 285 1.79 -19.71 -7.91
CA ILE A 285 1.62 -18.25 -7.94
C ILE A 285 2.61 -17.58 -6.99
N TYR A 286 2.72 -18.07 -5.75
CA TYR A 286 3.70 -17.57 -4.80
C TYR A 286 5.13 -17.70 -5.30
N VAL A 287 5.53 -18.89 -5.76
CA VAL A 287 6.90 -19.16 -6.21
C VAL A 287 7.27 -18.31 -7.42
N ILE A 288 6.37 -18.16 -8.38
CA ILE A 288 6.62 -17.32 -9.57
C ILE A 288 6.78 -15.85 -9.18
N ALA A 289 5.88 -15.32 -8.34
CA ALA A 289 5.99 -13.94 -7.84
C ALA A 289 7.30 -13.73 -7.05
N PHE A 290 7.67 -14.68 -6.18
CA PHE A 290 8.91 -14.65 -5.42
C PHE A 290 10.13 -14.64 -6.34
N VAL A 291 10.18 -15.52 -7.35
CA VAL A 291 11.30 -15.61 -8.28
C VAL A 291 11.43 -14.33 -9.13
N ILE A 292 10.32 -13.78 -9.63
CA ILE A 292 10.33 -12.53 -10.39
C ILE A 292 10.92 -11.40 -9.54
N LEU A 293 10.46 -11.23 -8.30
CA LEU A 293 10.92 -10.19 -7.41
C LEU A 293 12.36 -10.36 -6.98
N LEU A 294 12.78 -11.59 -6.69
CA LEU A 294 14.18 -11.89 -6.34
C LEU A 294 15.12 -11.67 -7.53
N ALA A 295 14.70 -12.04 -8.75
CA ALA A 295 15.48 -11.87 -9.97
C ALA A 295 15.70 -10.38 -10.31
N ASN A 296 14.74 -9.52 -10.05
CA ASN A 296 14.85 -8.08 -10.26
C ASN A 296 16.01 -7.43 -9.47
N GLY A 297 16.34 -7.96 -8.28
CA GLY A 297 17.50 -7.52 -7.49
C GLY A 297 17.29 -6.27 -6.62
N HIS A 298 16.37 -5.38 -6.99
CA HIS A 298 16.05 -4.12 -6.29
C HIS A 298 14.58 -4.05 -5.83
N SER A 299 13.97 -5.20 -5.58
CA SER A 299 12.56 -5.27 -5.16
C SER A 299 12.42 -5.02 -3.67
N LYS A 300 11.42 -4.23 -3.29
CA LYS A 300 11.00 -4.13 -1.89
C LYS A 300 10.41 -5.47 -1.44
N ALA A 301 10.81 -5.93 -0.24
CA ALA A 301 10.33 -7.18 0.33
C ALA A 301 8.80 -7.22 0.51
N GLU A 302 8.21 -6.07 0.81
CA GLU A 302 6.77 -5.87 1.01
C GLU A 302 5.91 -6.18 -0.22
N TYR A 303 6.48 -6.14 -1.43
CA TYR A 303 5.73 -6.39 -2.66
C TYR A 303 5.18 -7.82 -2.76
N LEU A 304 5.81 -8.78 -2.07
CA LEU A 304 5.31 -10.15 -1.99
C LEU A 304 4.24 -10.36 -0.90
N GLY A 305 4.03 -9.36 -0.03
CA GLY A 305 3.12 -9.44 1.12
C GLY A 305 1.74 -10.05 0.82
N PRO A 306 1.03 -9.64 -0.26
CA PRO A 306 -0.30 -10.17 -0.59
C PRO A 306 -0.33 -11.70 -0.82
N ALA A 307 0.76 -12.27 -1.33
CA ALA A 307 0.85 -13.69 -1.63
C ALA A 307 0.88 -14.60 -0.40
N TYR A 308 1.20 -14.06 0.79
CA TYR A 308 1.31 -14.88 2.00
C TYR A 308 -0.04 -15.28 2.59
N ILE A 309 -1.12 -14.57 2.31
CA ILE A 309 -2.46 -14.88 2.86
C ILE A 309 -2.88 -16.31 2.48
N MET A 310 -2.64 -16.72 1.24
CA MET A 310 -2.95 -18.09 0.80
C MET A 310 -2.02 -19.14 1.43
N LEU A 311 -0.78 -18.79 1.75
CA LEU A 311 0.16 -19.67 2.44
C LEU A 311 -0.17 -19.79 3.94
N PHE A 312 -0.64 -18.73 4.58
CA PHE A 312 -1.15 -18.78 5.96
C PHE A 312 -2.36 -19.71 6.07
N ALA A 313 -3.28 -19.62 5.10
CA ALA A 313 -4.43 -20.52 5.04
C ALA A 313 -4.02 -21.99 4.89
N ALA A 314 -3.10 -22.29 3.96
CA ALA A 314 -2.56 -23.63 3.76
C ALA A 314 -1.77 -24.13 4.96
N GLY A 315 -1.00 -23.24 5.60
CA GLY A 315 -0.22 -23.52 6.81
C GLY A 315 -1.08 -23.89 8.01
N GLY A 316 -2.19 -23.18 8.19
CA GLY A 316 -3.19 -23.56 9.20
C GLY A 316 -3.67 -25.00 9.04
N VAL A 317 -3.95 -25.42 7.79
CA VAL A 317 -4.36 -26.81 7.47
C VAL A 317 -3.24 -27.80 7.75
N ALA A 318 -1.99 -27.48 7.37
CA ALA A 318 -0.83 -28.32 7.63
C ALA A 318 -0.65 -28.55 9.14
N TRP A 319 -0.73 -27.49 9.95
CA TRP A 319 -0.61 -27.56 11.40
C TRP A 319 -1.74 -28.35 12.07
N GLU A 320 -2.98 -28.14 11.64
CA GLU A 320 -4.14 -28.87 12.17
C GLU A 320 -3.99 -30.38 11.94
N ARG A 321 -3.58 -30.81 10.74
CA ARG A 321 -3.37 -32.21 10.40
C ARG A 321 -2.22 -32.82 11.18
N TRP A 322 -1.10 -32.08 11.32
CA TRP A 322 0.04 -32.54 12.08
C TRP A 322 -0.32 -32.69 13.58
N ALA A 323 -1.04 -31.73 14.14
CA ALA A 323 -1.47 -31.76 15.55
C ALA A 323 -2.46 -32.89 15.84
N ALA A 324 -3.36 -33.19 14.92
CA ALA A 324 -4.35 -34.26 15.06
C ALA A 324 -3.71 -35.65 15.14
N ARG A 325 -2.61 -35.88 14.39
CA ARG A 325 -1.89 -37.17 14.37
C ARG A 325 -1.24 -37.55 15.71
N GLY A 326 -0.92 -36.57 16.56
CA GLY A 326 -0.18 -36.79 17.80
C GLY A 326 -0.78 -36.12 19.04
N ARG A 327 -2.05 -35.66 18.99
CA ARG A 327 -2.67 -34.86 20.08
C ARG A 327 -1.83 -33.65 20.51
N ARG A 328 -1.15 -32.99 19.53
CA ARG A 328 -0.18 -31.91 19.76
C ARG A 328 -0.80 -30.51 19.70
N ILE A 329 -2.02 -30.37 20.19
CA ILE A 329 -2.73 -29.07 20.18
C ILE A 329 -2.00 -28.00 20.99
N TRP A 330 -1.25 -28.40 22.02
CA TRP A 330 -0.41 -27.50 22.81
C TRP A 330 0.66 -26.80 21.98
N ALA A 331 1.23 -27.49 20.95
CA ALA A 331 2.22 -26.88 20.07
C ALA A 331 1.58 -25.82 19.16
N VAL A 332 0.35 -26.06 18.69
CA VAL A 332 -0.42 -25.05 17.95
C VAL A 332 -0.74 -23.85 18.84
N ALA A 333 -1.15 -24.10 20.09
CA ALA A 333 -1.40 -23.03 21.05
C ALA A 333 -0.12 -22.24 21.37
N GLY A 334 1.02 -22.93 21.54
CA GLY A 334 2.32 -22.30 21.73
C GLY A 334 2.75 -21.44 20.52
N LEU A 335 2.57 -21.95 19.29
CA LEU A 335 2.86 -21.20 18.07
C LEU A 335 1.95 -19.96 17.96
N ALA A 336 0.66 -20.11 18.23
CA ALA A 336 -0.28 -18.99 18.22
C ALA A 336 0.09 -17.94 19.28
N GLY A 337 0.41 -18.36 20.50
CA GLY A 337 0.89 -17.47 21.57
C GLY A 337 2.19 -16.75 21.19
N ALA A 338 3.17 -17.47 20.66
CA ALA A 338 4.42 -16.89 20.21
C ALA A 338 4.20 -15.88 19.06
N SER A 339 3.32 -16.19 18.11
CA SER A 339 2.98 -15.27 17.01
C SER A 339 2.35 -13.97 17.54
N VAL A 340 1.43 -14.05 18.51
CA VAL A 340 0.83 -12.88 19.14
C VAL A 340 1.88 -12.07 19.91
N LEU A 341 2.68 -12.71 20.76
CA LEU A 341 3.69 -12.02 21.58
C LEU A 341 4.72 -11.31 20.70
N THR A 342 5.22 -11.98 19.65
CA THR A 342 6.17 -11.38 18.71
C THR A 342 5.51 -10.24 17.93
N SER A 343 4.25 -10.40 17.53
CA SER A 343 3.52 -9.31 16.86
C SER A 343 3.35 -8.09 17.76
N LEU A 344 2.99 -8.27 19.02
CA LEU A 344 2.87 -7.15 19.97
C LEU A 344 4.21 -6.43 20.17
N LEU A 345 5.33 -7.16 20.17
CA LEU A 345 6.67 -6.59 20.24
C LEU A 345 7.02 -5.78 18.98
N ILE A 346 6.63 -6.24 17.79
CA ILE A 346 6.97 -5.59 16.51
C ILE A 346 5.94 -4.51 16.12
N LEU A 347 4.71 -4.59 16.64
CA LEU A 347 3.59 -3.71 16.28
C LEU A 347 3.93 -2.21 16.30
N PRO A 348 4.67 -1.66 17.29
CA PRO A 348 5.03 -0.25 17.29
C PRO A 348 5.90 0.19 16.11
N PHE A 349 6.57 -0.72 15.42
CA PHE A 349 7.34 -0.42 14.20
C PHE A 349 6.47 -0.43 12.93
N ALA A 350 5.32 -1.09 12.96
CA ALA A 350 4.40 -1.19 11.83
C ALA A 350 3.29 -0.13 11.88
N VAL A 351 2.86 0.26 13.08
CA VAL A 351 1.74 1.19 13.30
C VAL A 351 2.09 2.16 14.43
N PRO A 352 1.74 3.45 14.32
CA PRO A 352 2.04 4.47 15.32
C PRO A 352 1.11 4.36 16.55
N VAL A 353 1.27 3.29 17.33
CA VAL A 353 0.49 3.02 18.55
C VAL A 353 1.13 3.59 19.82
N LEU A 354 2.37 4.04 19.77
CA LEU A 354 3.07 4.68 20.88
C LEU A 354 3.25 6.18 20.61
N PRO A 355 3.16 7.05 21.62
CA PRO A 355 3.60 8.44 21.48
C PRO A 355 5.05 8.50 20.98
N VAL A 356 5.39 9.52 20.19
CA VAL A 356 6.68 9.63 19.47
C VAL A 356 7.89 9.42 20.39
N GLU A 357 7.93 10.13 21.52
CA GLU A 357 9.05 10.05 22.46
C GLU A 357 9.16 8.64 23.10
N THR A 358 8.01 8.00 23.33
CA THR A 358 7.97 6.62 23.83
C THR A 358 8.46 5.64 22.77
N PHE A 359 8.08 5.85 21.51
CA PHE A 359 8.56 5.03 20.39
C PHE A 359 10.08 5.15 20.23
N ILE A 360 10.64 6.35 20.31
CA ILE A 360 12.09 6.57 20.21
C ILE A 360 12.84 5.81 21.32
N LYS A 361 12.35 5.91 22.57
CA LYS A 361 12.93 5.17 23.69
C LYS A 361 12.79 3.65 23.53
N TYR A 362 11.64 3.21 23.05
CA TYR A 362 11.36 1.78 22.79
C TYR A 362 12.28 1.21 21.71
N SER A 363 12.41 1.91 20.58
CA SER A 363 13.32 1.54 19.50
C SER A 363 14.78 1.46 19.97
N ALA A 364 15.24 2.48 20.72
CA ALA A 364 16.58 2.51 21.29
C ALA A 364 16.83 1.37 22.27
N ALA A 365 15.87 1.05 23.14
CA ALA A 365 15.97 -0.05 24.10
C ALA A 365 16.10 -1.44 23.42
N LEU A 366 15.51 -1.59 22.25
CA LEU A 366 15.63 -2.80 21.42
C LEU A 366 16.84 -2.78 20.46
N GLY A 367 17.63 -1.70 20.45
CA GLY A 367 18.76 -1.54 19.53
C GLY A 367 18.35 -1.39 18.05
N VAL A 368 17.08 -1.08 17.78
CA VAL A 368 16.56 -0.93 16.42
C VAL A 368 16.79 0.51 15.95
N LYS A 369 17.56 0.67 14.88
CA LYS A 369 17.81 1.98 14.25
C LYS A 369 16.68 2.33 13.28
N PRO A 370 16.39 3.64 13.06
CA PRO A 370 15.52 4.07 12.00
C PRO A 370 15.90 3.46 10.64
N ALA A 371 14.90 3.05 9.85
CA ALA A 371 15.10 2.41 8.56
C ALA A 371 14.24 3.06 7.47
N THR A 372 14.69 2.92 6.23
CA THR A 372 13.97 3.29 5.01
C THR A 372 14.22 2.22 3.95
N ALA A 373 13.24 2.02 3.06
CA ALA A 373 13.41 1.22 1.85
C ALA A 373 13.79 2.09 0.63
N GLU A 374 14.09 3.36 0.84
CA GLU A 374 14.49 4.32 -0.19
C GLU A 374 15.89 4.85 0.12
N ASN A 375 16.56 5.41 -0.89
CA ASN A 375 17.91 5.95 -0.74
C ASN A 375 17.87 7.37 -0.12
N LEU A 376 17.42 7.48 1.14
CA LEU A 376 17.19 8.74 1.85
C LEU A 376 17.96 8.81 3.17
N ARG A 377 18.35 10.03 3.57
CA ARG A 377 18.83 10.30 4.93
C ARG A 377 17.65 10.28 5.90
N LEU A 378 17.85 9.68 7.07
CA LEU A 378 16.87 9.59 8.13
C LEU A 378 17.21 10.52 9.29
N SER A 379 16.18 10.88 10.05
CA SER A 379 16.30 11.55 11.35
C SER A 379 16.10 10.53 12.49
N VAL A 380 15.49 10.94 13.59
CA VAL A 380 15.25 10.07 14.77
C VAL A 380 14.12 9.04 14.57
N LEU A 381 13.31 9.21 13.53
CA LEU A 381 12.21 8.30 13.19
C LEU A 381 12.51 7.55 11.88
N PRO A 382 11.96 6.32 11.70
CA PRO A 382 11.91 5.71 10.38
C PRO A 382 11.06 6.55 9.44
N GLN A 383 11.38 6.51 8.13
CA GLN A 383 10.71 7.31 7.09
C GLN A 383 9.19 7.24 7.19
N PHE A 384 8.64 6.04 7.33
CA PHE A 384 7.19 5.82 7.40
C PHE A 384 6.48 6.64 8.48
N PHE A 385 7.16 6.90 9.60
CA PHE A 385 6.62 7.74 10.68
C PHE A 385 6.99 9.21 10.48
N ALA A 386 8.23 9.50 10.06
CA ALA A 386 8.68 10.86 9.83
C ALA A 386 7.83 11.59 8.78
N ASP A 387 7.39 10.89 7.74
CA ASP A 387 6.50 11.41 6.69
C ASP A 387 5.06 11.75 7.18
N MET A 388 4.75 11.55 8.46
CA MET A 388 3.48 11.97 9.09
C MET A 388 3.57 13.31 9.82
N PHE A 389 4.73 13.98 9.82
CA PHE A 389 4.97 15.20 10.58
C PHE A 389 5.35 16.40 9.70
N GLY A 390 5.12 17.61 10.24
CA GLY A 390 5.55 18.89 9.64
C GLY A 390 4.50 19.56 8.73
N TRP A 391 3.58 18.84 8.17
CA TRP A 391 2.72 19.30 7.07
C TRP A 391 1.81 20.47 7.42
N GLU A 392 1.20 20.46 8.61
CA GLU A 392 0.35 21.57 9.06
C GLU A 392 1.19 22.81 9.37
N GLY A 393 2.36 22.64 10.00
CA GLY A 393 3.32 23.73 10.24
C GLY A 393 3.81 24.37 8.95
N LEU A 394 4.13 23.54 7.93
CA LEU A 394 4.50 24.03 6.60
C LEU A 394 3.38 24.91 5.99
N ALA A 395 2.13 24.44 6.08
CA ALA A 395 0.99 25.20 5.58
C ALA A 395 0.78 26.51 6.35
N GLN A 396 1.03 26.54 7.68
CA GLN A 396 0.99 27.75 8.50
C GLN A 396 2.06 28.77 8.08
N ASP A 397 3.30 28.30 7.88
CA ASP A 397 4.43 29.16 7.50
C ASP A 397 4.21 29.74 6.09
N VAL A 398 3.79 28.93 5.11
CA VAL A 398 3.44 29.40 3.76
C VAL A 398 2.27 30.40 3.81
N SER A 399 1.24 30.15 4.66
CA SER A 399 0.14 31.08 4.84
C SER A 399 0.58 32.40 5.46
N ALA A 400 1.53 32.38 6.40
CA ALA A 400 2.09 33.61 6.99
C ALA A 400 2.84 34.42 5.92
N VAL A 401 3.67 33.78 5.11
CA VAL A 401 4.35 34.42 3.98
C VAL A 401 3.35 34.98 2.97
N TYR A 402 2.32 34.22 2.58
CA TYR A 402 1.27 34.70 1.65
C TYR A 402 0.53 35.94 2.20
N ARG A 403 0.19 35.95 3.49
CA ARG A 403 -0.47 37.10 4.12
C ARG A 403 0.44 38.32 4.26
N SER A 404 1.77 38.14 4.31
CA SER A 404 2.73 39.24 4.36
C SER A 404 2.95 39.94 3.02
N LEU A 405 2.50 39.32 1.90
CA LEU A 405 2.56 39.94 0.59
C LEU A 405 1.66 41.17 0.52
N PRO A 406 2.02 42.20 -0.26
CA PRO A 406 1.15 43.32 -0.61
C PRO A 406 -0.22 42.82 -1.11
N ALA A 407 -1.28 43.56 -0.80
CA ALA A 407 -2.63 43.16 -1.14
C ALA A 407 -2.84 42.97 -2.66
N GLU A 408 -2.16 43.78 -3.46
CA GLU A 408 -2.14 43.73 -4.93
C GLU A 408 -1.42 42.52 -5.51
N GLU A 409 -0.46 41.95 -4.78
CA GLU A 409 0.28 40.75 -5.24
C GLU A 409 -0.47 39.44 -4.96
N ARG A 410 -1.28 39.40 -3.88
CA ARG A 410 -1.95 38.16 -3.43
C ARG A 410 -2.82 37.48 -4.48
N PRO A 411 -3.63 38.21 -5.29
CA PRO A 411 -4.48 37.56 -6.30
C PRO A 411 -3.70 36.85 -7.42
N THR A 412 -2.45 37.25 -7.64
CA THR A 412 -1.57 36.70 -8.70
C THR A 412 -0.46 35.81 -8.14
N ALA A 413 -0.45 35.57 -6.82
CA ALA A 413 0.54 34.72 -6.17
C ALA A 413 0.20 33.24 -6.34
N VAL A 414 1.24 32.43 -6.53
CA VAL A 414 1.18 30.95 -6.49
C VAL A 414 2.28 30.42 -5.57
N VAL A 415 2.10 29.21 -5.03
CA VAL A 415 3.17 28.48 -4.35
C VAL A 415 3.67 27.35 -5.25
N PHE A 416 4.96 27.34 -5.51
CA PHE A 416 5.65 26.27 -6.23
C PHE A 416 6.23 25.27 -5.22
N ALA A 417 5.57 24.14 -5.08
CA ALA A 417 5.98 23.02 -4.25
C ALA A 417 6.91 22.09 -5.04
N ARG A 418 8.00 21.65 -4.43
CA ARG A 418 9.05 20.88 -5.11
C ARG A 418 8.72 19.38 -5.18
N ASN A 419 7.78 18.90 -4.36
CA ASN A 419 7.31 17.51 -4.42
C ASN A 419 5.79 17.41 -4.22
N TYR A 420 5.25 16.25 -4.58
CA TYR A 420 3.80 15.97 -4.49
C TYR A 420 3.26 16.00 -3.05
N GLY A 421 4.12 15.68 -2.04
CA GLY A 421 3.74 15.70 -0.63
C GLY A 421 3.50 17.11 -0.14
N GLU A 422 4.44 18.04 -0.41
CA GLU A 422 4.29 19.47 -0.13
C GLU A 422 3.04 20.04 -0.82
N ALA A 423 2.89 19.77 -2.14
CA ALA A 423 1.77 20.26 -2.91
C ALA A 423 0.43 19.74 -2.36
N GLY A 424 0.34 18.45 -2.09
CA GLY A 424 -0.86 17.82 -1.56
C GLY A 424 -1.22 18.31 -0.16
N ALA A 425 -0.22 18.50 0.72
CA ALA A 425 -0.42 19.03 2.06
C ALA A 425 -0.96 20.48 2.02
N LEU A 426 -0.36 21.35 1.20
CA LEU A 426 -0.84 22.72 1.04
C LEU A 426 -2.28 22.76 0.49
N GLU A 427 -2.62 21.94 -0.52
CA GLU A 427 -4.00 21.84 -1.01
C GLU A 427 -4.99 21.29 0.04
N TYR A 428 -4.53 20.39 0.89
CA TYR A 428 -5.35 19.85 1.98
C TYR A 428 -5.65 20.93 3.03
N TYR A 429 -4.62 21.65 3.46
CA TYR A 429 -4.74 22.67 4.50
C TYR A 429 -5.26 24.03 3.99
N ALA A 430 -5.46 24.19 2.67
CA ALA A 430 -6.06 25.42 2.11
C ALA A 430 -7.48 25.70 2.64
N GLY A 431 -8.19 24.67 3.14
CA GLY A 431 -9.46 24.84 3.84
C GLY A 431 -9.34 25.39 5.27
N LYS A 432 -8.15 25.35 5.85
CA LYS A 432 -7.86 25.81 7.22
C LYS A 432 -7.08 27.13 7.24
N PHE A 433 -6.17 27.30 6.29
CA PHE A 433 -5.29 28.47 6.19
C PHE A 433 -5.47 29.16 4.83
N PRO A 434 -5.45 30.51 4.75
CA PRO A 434 -5.44 31.21 3.48
C PRO A 434 -4.11 30.94 2.76
N LEU A 435 -4.18 30.25 1.63
CA LEU A 435 -3.05 29.85 0.81
C LEU A 435 -3.27 30.27 -0.64
N PRO A 436 -2.19 30.60 -1.40
CA PRO A 436 -2.30 30.83 -2.84
C PRO A 436 -2.55 29.52 -3.60
N GLY A 437 -2.77 29.62 -4.92
CA GLY A 437 -2.83 28.44 -5.78
C GLY A 437 -1.55 27.61 -5.72
N VAL A 438 -1.68 26.31 -5.59
CA VAL A 438 -0.54 25.37 -5.48
C VAL A 438 -0.20 24.80 -6.85
N ILE A 439 1.08 24.84 -7.21
CA ILE A 439 1.62 24.22 -8.43
C ILE A 439 2.84 23.36 -8.10
N SER A 440 3.05 22.29 -8.87
CA SER A 440 4.21 21.41 -8.75
C SER A 440 4.45 20.69 -10.08
N THR A 441 5.70 20.37 -10.36
CA THR A 441 6.11 19.60 -11.56
C THR A 441 6.30 18.11 -11.27
N HIS A 442 5.99 17.68 -10.05
CA HIS A 442 6.20 16.32 -9.59
C HIS A 442 4.97 15.43 -9.87
N ASN A 443 5.21 14.28 -10.48
CA ASN A 443 4.21 13.24 -10.79
C ASN A 443 2.94 13.82 -11.48
N SER A 444 1.73 13.45 -11.04
CA SER A 444 0.49 13.88 -11.70
C SER A 444 0.22 15.38 -11.62
N TYR A 445 0.87 16.11 -10.72
CA TYR A 445 0.79 17.57 -10.68
C TYR A 445 1.30 18.20 -11.99
N TRP A 446 2.31 17.61 -12.62
CA TRP A 446 2.80 18.10 -13.91
C TRP A 446 1.69 18.15 -14.99
N PHE A 447 0.84 17.13 -15.06
CA PHE A 447 -0.30 17.08 -15.97
C PHE A 447 -1.44 18.04 -15.60
N TRP A 448 -1.56 18.39 -14.31
CA TRP A 448 -2.59 19.34 -13.89
C TRP A 448 -2.23 20.79 -14.22
N GLY A 449 -0.95 21.05 -14.47
CA GLY A 449 -0.47 22.30 -15.04
C GLY A 449 -0.38 23.45 -14.05
N TYR A 450 -0.31 24.64 -14.60
CA TYR A 450 -0.14 25.91 -13.90
C TYR A 450 -1.06 27.00 -14.51
N PRO A 451 -1.35 28.12 -13.80
CA PRO A 451 -2.11 29.24 -14.36
C PRO A 451 -1.40 29.82 -15.59
N LYS A 452 -2.06 29.84 -16.74
CA LYS A 452 -1.48 30.27 -18.03
C LYS A 452 -1.21 31.77 -18.11
N LYS A 453 -1.84 32.59 -17.24
CA LYS A 453 -1.73 34.05 -17.21
C LYS A 453 -1.85 34.55 -15.78
N GLY A 454 -1.27 35.72 -15.51
CA GLY A 454 -1.50 36.48 -14.28
C GLY A 454 -0.66 36.06 -13.08
N VAL A 455 0.37 35.21 -13.23
CA VAL A 455 1.30 34.92 -12.14
C VAL A 455 2.31 36.04 -12.03
N GLY A 456 2.24 36.82 -10.95
CA GLY A 456 3.16 37.93 -10.67
C GLY A 456 4.20 37.58 -9.59
N THR A 457 3.78 36.84 -8.57
CA THR A 457 4.62 36.45 -7.44
C THR A 457 4.59 34.94 -7.25
N VAL A 458 5.74 34.32 -7.04
CA VAL A 458 5.87 32.89 -6.76
C VAL A 458 6.48 32.69 -5.38
N ILE A 459 5.78 32.02 -4.48
CA ILE A 459 6.35 31.50 -3.23
C ILE A 459 7.00 30.16 -3.58
N VAL A 460 8.32 30.07 -3.45
CA VAL A 460 9.10 28.88 -3.82
C VAL A 460 9.54 28.14 -2.57
N LEU A 461 9.23 26.85 -2.50
CA LEU A 461 9.70 25.99 -1.43
C LEU A 461 11.05 25.37 -1.82
N ARG A 462 12.00 25.33 -0.87
CA ARG A 462 13.34 24.76 -1.03
C ARG A 462 14.27 25.54 -1.99
N GLY A 463 15.43 24.95 -2.23
CA GLY A 463 16.47 25.52 -3.07
C GLY A 463 17.30 26.57 -2.36
N ASN A 464 17.98 27.40 -3.12
CA ASN A 464 18.78 28.51 -2.61
C ASN A 464 18.51 29.78 -3.42
N ALA A 465 18.80 30.93 -2.81
CA ALA A 465 18.50 32.21 -3.43
C ALA A 465 19.28 32.46 -4.75
N GLU A 466 20.46 31.88 -4.90
CA GLU A 466 21.30 32.08 -6.11
C GLU A 466 20.64 31.38 -7.33
N ASP A 467 20.19 30.16 -7.15
CA ASP A 467 19.51 29.42 -8.21
C ASP A 467 18.19 30.10 -8.59
N HIS A 468 17.42 30.57 -7.60
CA HIS A 468 16.16 31.25 -7.87
C HIS A 468 16.33 32.59 -8.61
N ARG A 469 17.47 33.30 -8.40
CA ARG A 469 17.79 34.54 -9.13
C ARG A 469 17.99 34.31 -10.64
N LYS A 470 18.27 33.09 -11.06
CA LYS A 470 18.33 32.76 -12.49
C LYS A 470 16.94 32.91 -13.15
N SER A 471 15.89 32.59 -12.39
CA SER A 471 14.50 32.60 -12.88
C SER A 471 13.70 33.83 -12.45
N CYS A 472 14.18 34.62 -11.46
CA CYS A 472 13.45 35.74 -10.88
C CYS A 472 14.34 36.99 -10.75
N ALA A 473 13.74 38.18 -10.90
CA ALA A 473 14.43 39.45 -10.74
C ALA A 473 14.73 39.73 -9.25
N GLU A 474 13.78 39.47 -8.39
CA GLU A 474 13.91 39.60 -6.93
C GLU A 474 13.65 38.25 -6.26
N VAL A 475 14.51 37.91 -5.30
CA VAL A 475 14.40 36.71 -4.45
C VAL A 475 14.69 37.12 -3.02
N ALA A 476 13.69 36.92 -2.15
CA ALA A 476 13.82 37.17 -0.71
C ALA A 476 13.53 35.90 0.07
N LEU A 477 14.37 35.53 1.03
CA LEU A 477 14.06 34.52 2.03
C LEU A 477 13.01 35.10 2.98
N ALA A 478 11.80 34.57 2.95
CA ALA A 478 10.67 35.06 3.72
C ALA A 478 10.48 34.31 5.04
N ALA A 479 10.75 33.00 5.05
CA ALA A 479 10.65 32.14 6.24
C ALA A 479 11.51 30.88 6.08
N VAL A 480 11.69 30.17 7.18
CA VAL A 480 12.27 28.82 7.20
C VAL A 480 11.32 27.94 8.01
N HIS A 481 10.78 26.90 7.37
CA HIS A 481 9.95 25.92 8.07
C HIS A 481 10.84 24.95 8.82
N SER A 482 10.56 24.71 10.10
CA SER A 482 11.27 23.76 10.95
C SER A 482 10.33 22.74 11.55
N CYS A 483 10.76 21.49 11.54
CA CYS A 483 9.98 20.36 12.06
C CYS A 483 10.89 19.34 12.74
N ARG A 484 10.65 19.06 14.02
CA ARG A 484 11.50 18.19 14.84
C ARG A 484 11.51 16.72 14.41
N TYR A 485 10.39 16.19 13.89
CA TYR A 485 10.20 14.76 13.65
C TYR A 485 10.02 14.38 12.18
N CYS A 486 9.95 15.35 11.28
CA CYS A 486 9.83 15.10 9.85
C CYS A 486 11.13 14.56 9.24
N MET A 487 11.06 14.20 7.99
CA MET A 487 12.26 13.82 7.23
C MET A 487 13.25 14.99 7.14
N PRO A 488 14.56 14.72 7.16
CA PRO A 488 15.57 15.80 7.13
C PRO A 488 15.43 16.76 5.96
N TYR A 489 14.93 16.29 4.82
CA TYR A 489 14.73 17.13 3.66
C TYR A 489 13.46 18.01 3.74
N GLU A 490 12.58 17.77 4.71
CA GLU A 490 11.41 18.61 5.03
C GLU A 490 11.68 19.53 6.23
N ASN A 491 12.84 19.39 6.89
CA ASN A 491 13.25 20.25 8.00
C ASN A 491 14.18 21.37 7.51
N ASP A 492 14.14 22.51 8.21
CA ASP A 492 14.90 23.72 7.86
C ASP A 492 14.66 24.13 6.40
N LEU A 493 13.42 23.96 5.94
CA LEU A 493 12.99 24.19 4.57
C LEU A 493 12.82 25.69 4.32
N PRO A 494 13.66 26.32 3.46
CA PRO A 494 13.54 27.73 3.15
C PRO A 494 12.33 28.00 2.27
N ILE A 495 11.64 29.10 2.56
CA ILE A 495 10.49 29.63 1.81
C ILE A 495 10.89 30.97 1.23
N TYR A 496 10.97 31.05 -0.09
CA TYR A 496 11.37 32.25 -0.81
C TYR A 496 10.16 32.93 -1.45
N VAL A 497 10.20 34.26 -1.52
CA VAL A 497 9.31 35.05 -2.38
C VAL A 497 10.10 35.51 -3.59
N CYS A 498 9.60 35.17 -4.75
CA CYS A 498 10.20 35.38 -6.06
C CYS A 498 9.30 36.31 -6.88
N ARG A 499 9.84 37.45 -7.33
CA ARG A 499 9.13 38.45 -8.14
C ARG A 499 9.82 38.69 -9.47
N GLY A 500 9.06 39.15 -10.44
CA GLY A 500 9.60 39.48 -11.75
C GLY A 500 10.22 38.27 -12.45
N LEU A 501 9.37 37.30 -12.83
CA LEU A 501 9.81 36.10 -13.55
C LEU A 501 10.59 36.49 -14.81
N ARG A 502 11.82 36.01 -14.94
CA ARG A 502 12.72 36.18 -16.10
C ARG A 502 12.55 35.08 -17.13
N VAL A 503 11.99 33.95 -16.70
CA VAL A 503 11.71 32.77 -17.53
C VAL A 503 10.22 32.52 -17.57
N SER A 504 9.73 31.92 -18.65
CA SER A 504 8.34 31.55 -18.71
C SER A 504 8.07 30.36 -17.79
N LEU A 505 6.89 30.32 -17.17
CA LEU A 505 6.49 29.11 -16.41
C LEU A 505 6.45 27.88 -17.31
N HIS A 506 6.25 28.04 -18.63
CA HIS A 506 6.29 26.94 -19.58
C HIS A 506 7.67 26.27 -19.65
N ASP A 507 8.73 27.06 -19.70
CA ASP A 507 10.09 26.54 -19.79
C ASP A 507 10.47 25.84 -18.49
N VAL A 508 10.26 26.50 -17.34
CA VAL A 508 10.46 25.88 -16.01
C VAL A 508 9.66 24.60 -15.85
N TRP A 509 8.42 24.54 -16.39
CA TRP A 509 7.56 23.38 -16.27
C TRP A 509 8.12 22.14 -16.94
N ASN A 510 8.71 22.30 -18.10
CA ASN A 510 9.31 21.21 -18.88
C ASN A 510 10.68 20.78 -18.34
N GLU A 511 11.49 21.74 -17.87
CA GLU A 511 12.82 21.47 -17.31
C GLU A 511 12.75 20.75 -15.95
N GLU A 512 11.81 21.16 -15.09
CA GLU A 512 11.65 20.65 -13.71
C GLU A 512 10.72 19.44 -13.63
N ARG A 513 10.31 18.85 -14.76
CA ARG A 513 9.44 17.67 -14.76
C ARG A 513 10.11 16.50 -14.05
N SER A 514 9.45 15.95 -13.04
CA SER A 514 9.93 14.81 -12.26
C SER A 514 8.83 13.74 -12.13
N PHE A 515 9.12 12.55 -12.61
CA PHE A 515 8.29 11.36 -12.46
C PHE A 515 9.09 10.30 -11.70
N ASP A 516 9.02 10.36 -10.33
CA ASP A 516 9.82 9.50 -9.45
C ASP A 516 9.19 9.29 -8.05
#